data_ed257da113be38868ac67493dcbb5212
#
_entry.id   ed257da113be38868ac67493dcbb5212
#
_cell.length_a   1.000
_cell.length_b   1.000
_cell.length_c   1.000
_cell.angle_alpha   90.00
_cell.angle_beta   90.00
_cell.angle_gamma   90.00
#
_symmetry.space_group_name_H-M   'P 1'
#
loop_
_entity.id
_entity.type
_entity.pdbx_description
1 polymer ?
#
loop_
_entity_poly.entity_id
_entity_poly.type
_entity_poly.pdbx_seq_one_letter_code
_entity_poly.pdbx_strand_id
1 'polypeptide(L)'
;MASNDFSVLQRVPIFACLDEQGLSQVAAVATEFEAPSGQVLVEIGQPGLGVFVIETGTVRIEPPGDEPIERGPGDFFGELAILTDSPRTARVSATSDVSGLVIRRADIADLLNREPTIAVAMLREVAQRLVDLT
;
A
#
# COMPACT_ATOMS: atom_id res chain seq x y z
N MET A 1 -0.74 -20.78 -0.42
CA MET A 1 -1.81 -20.00 -1.05
C MET A 1 -1.99 -20.47 -2.49
N ALA A 2 -3.21 -20.64 -2.87
CA ALA A 2 -3.47 -20.89 -4.28
C ALA A 2 -3.10 -19.63 -5.07
N SER A 3 -2.02 -19.69 -5.82
CA SER A 3 -1.49 -18.54 -6.54
C SER A 3 -2.44 -18.00 -7.62
N ASN A 4 -3.52 -18.75 -7.90
CA ASN A 4 -4.49 -18.36 -8.93
C ASN A 4 -5.76 -17.72 -8.37
N ASP A 5 -5.85 -17.52 -7.05
CA ASP A 5 -6.99 -16.85 -6.46
C ASP A 5 -6.68 -15.36 -6.36
N PHE A 6 -7.19 -14.61 -7.34
CA PHE A 6 -6.98 -13.17 -7.39
C PHE A 6 -8.15 -12.37 -6.82
N SER A 7 -9.12 -13.05 -6.18
CA SER A 7 -10.32 -12.36 -5.69
C SER A 7 -9.98 -11.30 -4.65
N VAL A 8 -8.99 -11.55 -3.81
CA VAL A 8 -8.55 -10.58 -2.82
C VAL A 8 -7.91 -9.37 -3.50
N LEU A 9 -7.04 -9.60 -4.48
CA LEU A 9 -6.39 -8.51 -5.21
C LEU A 9 -7.39 -7.65 -5.96
N GLN A 10 -8.44 -8.26 -6.52
CA GLN A 10 -9.45 -7.52 -7.26
C GLN A 10 -10.28 -6.59 -6.38
N ARG A 11 -10.30 -6.81 -5.06
CA ARG A 11 -10.98 -5.92 -4.12
C ARG A 11 -10.20 -4.65 -3.83
N VAL A 12 -8.93 -4.62 -4.17
CA VAL A 12 -8.08 -3.44 -3.96
C VAL A 12 -8.27 -2.51 -5.15
N PRO A 13 -8.75 -1.27 -4.95
CA PRO A 13 -9.10 -0.38 -6.06
C PRO A 13 -7.99 -0.17 -7.08
N ILE A 14 -6.74 -0.09 -6.65
CA ILE A 14 -5.64 0.13 -7.60
C ILE A 14 -5.35 -1.08 -8.48
N PHE A 15 -5.88 -2.25 -8.14
CA PHE A 15 -5.73 -3.48 -8.93
C PHE A 15 -7.01 -3.91 -9.63
N ALA A 16 -8.14 -3.22 -9.37
CA ALA A 16 -9.46 -3.68 -9.80
C ALA A 16 -9.62 -3.74 -11.32
N CYS A 17 -8.87 -2.93 -12.05
CA CYS A 17 -8.96 -2.89 -13.51
C CYS A 17 -7.96 -3.79 -14.23
N LEU A 18 -7.17 -4.57 -13.48
CA LEU A 18 -6.20 -5.46 -14.09
C LEU A 18 -6.87 -6.73 -14.62
N ASP A 19 -6.34 -7.21 -15.74
CA ASP A 19 -6.72 -8.52 -16.24
C ASP A 19 -5.98 -9.61 -15.44
N GLU A 20 -6.22 -10.87 -15.80
CA GLU A 20 -5.61 -12.00 -15.10
C GLU A 20 -4.08 -11.97 -15.15
N GLN A 21 -3.52 -11.56 -16.29
CA GLN A 21 -2.08 -11.45 -16.44
C GLN A 21 -1.51 -10.37 -15.51
N GLY A 22 -2.16 -9.22 -15.43
CA GLY A 22 -1.75 -8.14 -14.55
C GLY A 22 -1.82 -8.53 -13.08
N LEU A 23 -2.90 -9.20 -12.68
CA LEU A 23 -3.06 -9.69 -11.31
C LEU A 23 -1.99 -10.73 -10.97
N SER A 24 -1.64 -11.58 -11.93
CA SER A 24 -0.57 -12.57 -11.75
C SER A 24 0.78 -11.90 -11.50
N GLN A 25 1.05 -10.79 -12.17
CA GLN A 25 2.29 -10.04 -11.96
C GLN A 25 2.37 -9.42 -10.57
N VAL A 26 1.25 -8.90 -10.07
CA VAL A 26 1.17 -8.39 -8.69
C VAL A 26 1.41 -9.53 -7.70
N ALA A 27 0.74 -10.65 -7.88
CA ALA A 27 0.86 -11.79 -6.98
C ALA A 27 2.30 -12.32 -6.93
N ALA A 28 3.02 -12.24 -8.04
CA ALA A 28 4.40 -12.74 -8.13
C ALA A 28 5.37 -11.94 -7.27
N VAL A 29 5.11 -10.64 -7.03
CA VAL A 29 6.02 -9.76 -6.29
C VAL A 29 5.48 -9.34 -4.92
N ALA A 30 4.23 -9.63 -4.62
CA ALA A 30 3.62 -9.26 -3.34
C ALA A 30 3.93 -10.31 -2.27
N THR A 31 4.22 -9.84 -1.07
CA THR A 31 4.44 -10.68 0.10
C THR A 31 3.34 -10.41 1.12
N GLU A 32 2.78 -11.46 1.69
CA GLU A 32 1.77 -11.32 2.74
C GLU A 32 2.38 -10.78 4.03
N PHE A 33 1.63 -9.96 4.75
CA PHE A 33 2.01 -9.52 6.09
C PHE A 33 0.80 -9.59 7.02
N GLU A 34 1.11 -9.76 8.30
CA GLU A 34 0.13 -9.68 9.37
C GLU A 34 0.75 -8.90 10.52
N ALA A 35 -0.06 -8.14 11.23
CA ALA A 35 0.38 -7.40 12.41
C ALA A 35 -0.76 -7.32 13.42
N PRO A 36 -0.48 -7.59 14.70
CA PRO A 36 -1.50 -7.43 15.74
C PRO A 36 -1.76 -5.95 16.03
N SER A 37 -2.93 -5.67 16.59
CA SER A 37 -3.30 -4.34 17.03
C SER A 37 -2.19 -3.76 17.92
N GLY A 38 -1.82 -2.51 17.67
CA GLY A 38 -0.79 -1.80 18.43
C GLY A 38 0.61 -1.90 17.85
N GLN A 39 0.86 -2.79 16.90
CA GLN A 39 2.20 -2.92 16.32
C GLN A 39 2.51 -1.75 15.39
N VAL A 40 3.72 -1.20 15.51
CA VAL A 40 4.23 -0.18 14.59
C VAL A 40 4.73 -0.87 13.34
N LEU A 41 4.18 -0.48 12.19
CA LEU A 41 4.57 -1.04 10.89
C LEU A 41 5.63 -0.20 10.19
N VAL A 42 5.56 1.12 10.38
CA VAL A 42 6.45 2.09 9.75
C VAL A 42 6.84 3.13 10.79
N GLU A 43 8.12 3.45 10.88
CA GLU A 43 8.63 4.46 11.79
C GLU A 43 9.19 5.66 11.04
N ILE A 44 9.03 6.84 11.61
CA ILE A 44 9.53 8.09 11.03
C ILE A 44 11.06 8.02 10.85
N GLY A 45 11.53 8.49 9.69
CA GLY A 45 12.95 8.59 9.40
C GLY A 45 13.59 7.32 8.86
N GLN A 46 12.89 6.19 8.92
CA GLN A 46 13.41 4.95 8.37
C GLN A 46 13.27 4.90 6.85
N PRO A 47 14.15 4.16 6.16
CA PRO A 47 14.01 3.97 4.71
C PRO A 47 12.69 3.28 4.36
N GLY A 48 12.10 3.65 3.24
CA GLY A 48 10.93 2.98 2.73
C GLY A 48 11.28 1.61 2.18
N LEU A 49 10.70 0.57 2.76
CA LEU A 49 10.94 -0.81 2.33
C LEU A 49 9.97 -1.28 1.26
N GLY A 50 8.78 -0.70 1.22
CA GLY A 50 7.79 -1.10 0.25
C GLY A 50 6.48 -0.33 0.41
N VAL A 51 5.55 -0.66 -0.47
CA VAL A 51 4.18 -0.17 -0.43
C VAL A 51 3.32 -1.25 0.22
N PHE A 52 2.53 -0.87 1.21
CA PHE A 52 1.62 -1.77 1.92
C PHE A 52 0.21 -1.61 1.38
N VAL A 53 -0.44 -2.74 1.13
CA VAL A 53 -1.84 -2.78 0.70
C VAL A 53 -2.63 -3.50 1.78
N ILE A 54 -3.68 -2.87 2.29
CA ILE A 54 -4.48 -3.42 3.39
C ILE A 54 -5.59 -4.28 2.82
N GLU A 55 -5.67 -5.53 3.29
CA GLU A 55 -6.77 -6.42 2.95
C GLU A 55 -7.81 -6.47 4.08
N THR A 56 -7.35 -6.57 5.32
CA THR A 56 -8.22 -6.57 6.51
C THR A 56 -7.62 -5.70 7.59
N GLY A 57 -8.49 -5.15 8.43
CA GLY A 57 -8.06 -4.34 9.55
C GLY A 57 -7.83 -2.89 9.20
N THR A 58 -7.32 -2.12 10.16
CA THR A 58 -7.11 -0.68 10.04
C THR A 58 -5.76 -0.29 10.59
N VAL A 59 -5.21 0.79 10.04
CA VAL A 59 -3.97 1.40 10.50
C VAL A 59 -4.19 2.88 10.75
N ARG A 60 -3.35 3.46 11.59
CA ARG A 60 -3.30 4.90 11.84
C ARG A 60 -1.98 5.44 11.32
N ILE A 61 -2.07 6.45 10.48
CA ILE A 61 -0.92 7.18 9.95
C ILE A 61 -0.78 8.46 10.77
N GLU A 62 0.35 8.65 11.41
CA GLU A 62 0.60 9.79 12.30
C GLU A 62 1.74 10.64 11.74
N PRO A 63 1.42 11.67 10.93
CA PRO A 63 2.43 12.64 10.50
C PRO A 63 2.79 13.56 11.66
N PRO A 64 4.05 14.02 11.75
CA PRO A 64 4.44 14.94 12.81
C PRO A 64 3.68 16.27 12.67
N GLY A 65 3.06 16.70 13.77
CA GLY A 65 2.39 17.99 13.81
C GLY A 65 1.05 18.08 13.13
N ASP A 66 0.58 17.00 12.52
CA ASP A 66 -0.70 16.94 11.82
C ASP A 66 -1.61 15.91 12.48
N GLU A 67 -2.88 15.95 12.13
CA GLU A 67 -3.84 15.01 12.67
C GLU A 67 -3.62 13.61 12.09
N PRO A 68 -3.83 12.56 12.90
CA PRO A 68 -3.74 11.19 12.40
C PRO A 68 -4.78 10.90 11.32
N ILE A 69 -4.42 10.02 10.41
CA ILE A 69 -5.29 9.58 9.32
C ILE A 69 -5.46 8.07 9.46
N GLU A 70 -6.69 7.60 9.35
CA GLU A 70 -6.95 6.16 9.32
C GLU A 70 -7.04 5.64 7.89
N ARG A 71 -6.55 4.41 7.69
CA ARG A 71 -6.67 3.69 6.44
C ARG A 71 -7.19 2.28 6.74
N GLY A 72 -8.00 1.76 5.86
CA GLY A 72 -8.64 0.46 6.02
C GLY A 72 -8.55 -0.41 4.78
N PRO A 73 -9.38 -1.46 4.71
CA PRO A 73 -9.32 -2.42 3.59
C PRO A 73 -9.46 -1.74 2.23
N GLY A 74 -8.59 -2.13 1.31
CA GLY A 74 -8.52 -1.55 -0.02
C GLY A 74 -7.58 -0.37 -0.15
N ASP A 75 -7.11 0.20 0.95
CA ASP A 75 -6.18 1.32 0.93
C ASP A 75 -4.73 0.84 0.85
N PHE A 76 -3.86 1.75 0.44
CA PHE A 76 -2.42 1.51 0.45
C PHE A 76 -1.71 2.66 1.18
N PHE A 77 -0.53 2.37 1.70
CA PHE A 77 0.31 3.38 2.34
C PHE A 77 1.78 3.07 2.13
N GLY A 78 2.63 4.08 2.41
CA GLY A 78 4.07 3.95 2.24
C GLY A 78 4.56 4.34 0.86
N GLU A 79 3.67 4.74 -0.04
CA GLU A 79 3.97 5.07 -1.43
C GLU A 79 4.86 6.30 -1.55
N LEU A 80 4.71 7.29 -0.66
CA LEU A 80 5.48 8.53 -0.78
C LEU A 80 6.98 8.28 -0.66
N ALA A 81 7.40 7.47 0.30
CA ALA A 81 8.81 7.18 0.50
C ALA A 81 9.40 6.41 -0.69
N ILE A 82 8.59 5.60 -1.35
CA ILE A 82 9.02 4.80 -2.51
C ILE A 82 9.05 5.65 -3.77
N LEU A 83 7.98 6.42 -4.01
CA LEU A 83 7.85 7.20 -5.23
C LEU A 83 8.78 8.42 -5.25
N THR A 84 9.08 9.00 -4.09
CA THR A 84 9.93 10.18 -3.99
C THR A 84 11.36 9.87 -3.55
N ASP A 85 11.64 8.61 -3.22
CA ASP A 85 12.94 8.17 -2.71
C ASP A 85 13.34 8.92 -1.43
N SER A 86 12.35 9.19 -0.58
CA SER A 86 12.52 9.91 0.68
C SER A 86 12.42 8.97 1.87
N PRO A 87 12.96 9.35 3.04
CA PRO A 87 12.67 8.61 4.29
C PRO A 87 11.18 8.68 4.63
N ARG A 88 10.75 7.77 5.50
CA ARG A 88 9.37 7.77 6.00
C ARG A 88 9.06 9.08 6.74
N THR A 89 7.93 9.70 6.39
CA THR A 89 7.51 10.97 6.96
C THR A 89 6.49 10.84 8.07
N ALA A 90 5.97 9.64 8.29
CA ALA A 90 4.94 9.39 9.30
C ALA A 90 5.15 8.03 9.93
N ARG A 91 4.65 7.89 11.17
CA ARG A 91 4.55 6.59 11.82
C ARG A 91 3.24 5.94 11.41
N VAL A 92 3.26 4.65 11.13
CA VAL A 92 2.05 3.87 10.85
C VAL A 92 1.96 2.73 11.85
N SER A 93 0.86 2.65 12.55
CA SER A 93 0.60 1.60 13.53
C SER A 93 -0.74 0.94 13.29
N ALA A 94 -0.82 -0.35 13.62
CA ALA A 94 -2.07 -1.11 13.51
C ALA A 94 -3.01 -0.68 14.63
N THR A 95 -4.25 -0.31 14.29
CA THR A 95 -5.30 0.01 15.25
C THR A 95 -6.25 -1.16 15.48
N SER A 96 -6.12 -2.20 14.68
CA SER A 96 -6.73 -3.50 14.85
C SER A 96 -5.76 -4.54 14.30
N ASP A 97 -6.10 -5.82 14.43
CA ASP A 97 -5.33 -6.84 13.73
C ASP A 97 -5.44 -6.57 12.24
N VAL A 98 -4.32 -6.47 11.55
CA VAL A 98 -4.27 -6.07 10.15
C VAL A 98 -3.53 -7.13 9.35
N SER A 99 -4.01 -7.36 8.13
CA SER A 99 -3.31 -8.22 7.16
C SER A 99 -3.37 -7.59 5.78
N GLY A 100 -2.45 -7.95 4.93
CA GLY A 100 -2.41 -7.46 3.58
C GLY A 100 -1.15 -7.89 2.86
N LEU A 101 -0.72 -7.06 1.92
CA LEU A 101 0.41 -7.34 1.05
C LEU A 101 1.43 -6.22 1.11
N VAL A 102 2.69 -6.59 0.94
CA VAL A 102 3.79 -5.63 0.78
C VAL A 102 4.41 -5.86 -0.58
N ILE A 103 4.57 -4.79 -1.35
CA ILE A 103 5.33 -4.82 -2.59
C ILE A 103 6.61 -4.04 -2.33
N ARG A 104 7.75 -4.73 -2.41
CA ARG A 104 9.03 -4.13 -2.02
C ARG A 104 9.45 -3.04 -2.99
N ARG A 105 10.26 -2.11 -2.48
CA ARG A 105 10.82 -1.00 -3.27
C ARG A 105 11.43 -1.50 -4.58
N ALA A 106 12.20 -2.57 -4.54
CA ALA A 106 12.89 -3.09 -5.73
C ALA A 106 11.91 -3.54 -6.83
N ASP A 107 10.71 -3.94 -6.44
CA ASP A 107 9.73 -4.50 -7.37
C ASP A 107 8.70 -3.49 -7.85
N ILE A 108 8.49 -2.41 -7.12
CA ILE A 108 7.39 -1.48 -7.43
C ILE A 108 7.60 -0.74 -8.75
N ALA A 109 8.81 -0.27 -9.02
CA ALA A 109 9.07 0.47 -10.25
C ALA A 109 8.88 -0.43 -11.47
N ASP A 110 9.37 -1.66 -11.40
CA ASP A 110 9.23 -2.63 -12.48
C ASP A 110 7.75 -2.98 -12.70
N LEU A 111 7.01 -3.19 -11.61
CA LEU A 111 5.58 -3.48 -11.69
C LEU A 111 4.81 -2.34 -12.34
N LEU A 112 5.09 -1.11 -11.96
CA LEU A 112 4.41 0.06 -12.52
C LEU A 112 4.72 0.23 -14.00
N ASN A 113 5.93 -0.12 -14.42
CA ASN A 113 6.30 -0.07 -15.84
C ASN A 113 5.62 -1.17 -16.66
N ARG A 114 5.46 -2.34 -16.09
CA ARG A 114 4.79 -3.46 -16.77
C ARG A 114 3.28 -3.32 -16.80
N GLU A 115 2.71 -2.72 -15.75
CA GLU A 115 1.27 -2.54 -15.59
C GLU A 115 0.96 -1.06 -15.33
N PRO A 116 0.99 -0.24 -16.40
CA PRO A 116 0.73 1.20 -16.24
C PRO A 116 -0.64 1.52 -15.66
N THR A 117 -1.61 0.62 -15.79
CA THR A 117 -2.93 0.77 -15.17
C THR A 117 -2.83 0.97 -13.66
N ILE A 118 -1.90 0.25 -13.01
CA ILE A 118 -1.66 0.43 -11.57
C ILE A 118 -1.11 1.84 -11.30
N ALA A 119 -0.16 2.28 -12.10
CA ALA A 119 0.45 3.60 -11.92
C ALA A 119 -0.60 4.71 -12.04
N VAL A 120 -1.48 4.62 -13.02
CA VAL A 120 -2.56 5.61 -13.20
C VAL A 120 -3.52 5.58 -12.01
N ALA A 121 -3.91 4.39 -11.55
CA ALA A 121 -4.81 4.26 -10.41
C ALA A 121 -4.19 4.81 -9.13
N MET A 122 -2.92 4.54 -8.89
CA MET A 122 -2.19 5.09 -7.74
C MET A 122 -2.09 6.62 -7.83
N LEU A 123 -1.79 7.15 -9.01
CA LEU A 123 -1.70 8.59 -9.23
C LEU A 123 -3.01 9.27 -8.90
N ARG A 124 -4.12 8.70 -9.35
CA ARG A 124 -5.46 9.26 -9.06
C ARG A 124 -5.75 9.24 -7.56
N GLU A 125 -5.41 8.16 -6.87
CA GLU A 125 -5.64 8.06 -5.44
C GLU A 125 -4.79 9.05 -4.67
N VAL A 126 -3.51 9.18 -5.00
CA VAL A 126 -2.60 10.14 -4.36
C VAL A 126 -3.08 11.57 -4.62
N ALA A 127 -3.50 11.86 -5.85
CA ALA A 127 -4.03 13.18 -6.19
C ALA A 127 -5.31 13.48 -5.39
N GLN A 128 -6.19 12.50 -5.23
CA GLN A 128 -7.41 12.68 -4.44
C GLN A 128 -7.09 12.96 -2.97
N ARG A 129 -6.11 12.26 -2.42
CA ARG A 129 -5.65 12.52 -1.05
C ARG A 129 -5.15 13.94 -0.89
N LEU A 130 -4.47 14.48 -1.91
CA LEU A 130 -4.00 15.85 -1.90
C LEU A 130 -5.15 16.85 -1.95
N VAL A 131 -6.16 16.58 -2.79
CA VAL A 131 -7.37 17.42 -2.86
C VAL A 131 -8.09 17.43 -1.52
N ASP A 132 -8.19 16.29 -0.86
CA ASP A 132 -8.88 16.17 0.43
C ASP A 132 -8.20 16.97 1.54
N LEU A 133 -6.91 17.30 1.39
CA LEU A 133 -6.17 18.14 2.33
C LEU A 133 -6.44 19.65 2.12
N THR A 134 -7.02 20.01 1.00
CA THR A 134 -7.33 21.40 0.70
C THR A 134 -8.81 21.71 0.98
#